data_f1a23e10f3e34d282f737eef3f0bb29a
#
_entry.id   f1a23e10f3e34d282f737eef3f0bb29a
#
_cell.length_a   1.000
_cell.length_b   1.000
_cell.length_c   1.000
_cell.angle_alpha   90.00
_cell.angle_beta   90.00
_cell.angle_gamma   90.00
#
_symmetry.space_group_name_H-M   'P 1'
#
loop_
_entity.id
_entity.type
_entity.pdbx_description
1 polymer ?
#
loop_
_entity_poly.entity_id
_entity_poly.type
_entity_poly.pdbx_seq_one_letter_code
_entity_poly.pdbx_strand_id
1 'polypeptide(L)'
;MKRFLILTLICISCAAAKAQSSDNGDGTFTNPVIWADCPDPDIIRVGDDFYFVSTTMHLMPGAPVMHSRDLVNWEIVSYIFDRIEETPRYSLQEGTVYGRGQWATSLRHHNGRFYAYFTPNDQPYKGYVYTTEDPRGKWELHSVIPHFHDASFFFDDNGKAYMVYGTGQIRELKPDLTGALDGGLDTKLFERDSQEN
;
A
#
# COMPACT_ATOMS: atom_id res chain seq x y z
N MET A 1 -14.10 33.02 -41.20
CA MET A 1 -13.26 33.70 -40.22
C MET A 1 -13.68 33.46 -38.75
N LYS A 2 -14.96 33.58 -38.37
CA LYS A 2 -15.41 33.39 -36.97
C LYS A 2 -15.15 32.01 -36.38
N ARG A 3 -15.21 30.91 -37.15
CA ARG A 3 -14.95 29.52 -36.64
C ARG A 3 -13.48 29.23 -36.35
N PHE A 4 -12.55 29.86 -37.05
CA PHE A 4 -11.14 29.70 -36.80
C PHE A 4 -10.71 30.43 -35.52
N LEU A 5 -11.31 31.55 -35.17
CA LEU A 5 -11.02 32.29 -33.95
C LEU A 5 -11.46 31.52 -32.69
N ILE A 6 -12.59 30.77 -32.76
CA ILE A 6 -13.10 29.96 -31.64
C ILE A 6 -12.18 28.76 -31.37
N LEU A 7 -11.66 28.10 -32.40
CA LEU A 7 -10.73 26.99 -32.25
C LEU A 7 -9.40 27.43 -31.60
N THR A 8 -8.88 28.58 -32.01
CA THR A 8 -7.64 29.15 -31.46
C THR A 8 -7.80 29.56 -29.99
N LEU A 9 -8.97 30.07 -29.59
CA LEU A 9 -9.26 30.41 -28.19
C LEU A 9 -9.37 29.16 -27.29
N ILE A 10 -9.95 28.06 -27.79
CA ILE A 10 -10.04 26.80 -27.06
C ILE A 10 -8.62 26.18 -26.84
N CYS A 11 -7.76 26.24 -27.82
CA CYS A 11 -6.38 25.76 -27.68
C CYS A 11 -5.55 26.60 -26.70
N ILE A 12 -5.77 27.91 -26.64
CA ILE A 12 -5.06 28.78 -25.70
C ILE A 12 -5.54 28.59 -24.26
N SER A 13 -6.82 28.30 -24.06
CA SER A 13 -7.33 27.99 -22.71
C SER A 13 -6.86 26.65 -22.17
N CYS A 14 -6.61 25.66 -23.02
CA CYS A 14 -5.99 24.39 -22.60
C CYS A 14 -4.51 24.52 -22.23
N ALA A 15 -3.77 25.47 -22.83
CA ALA A 15 -2.35 25.68 -22.52
C ALA A 15 -2.09 26.38 -21.16
N ALA A 16 -3.15 26.92 -20.54
CA ALA A 16 -3.04 27.62 -19.25
C ALA A 16 -3.41 26.76 -18.03
N ALA A 17 -3.87 25.52 -18.23
CA ALA A 17 -4.15 24.61 -17.14
C ALA A 17 -2.83 24.12 -16.52
N LYS A 18 -2.38 24.79 -15.46
CA LYS A 18 -1.28 24.25 -14.63
C LYS A 18 -1.80 23.04 -13.87
N ALA A 19 -1.04 21.95 -13.89
CA ALA A 19 -1.28 20.86 -12.96
C ALA A 19 -1.20 21.40 -11.54
N GLN A 20 -2.13 20.97 -10.69
CA GLN A 20 -2.10 21.34 -9.29
C GLN A 20 -0.86 20.72 -8.65
N SER A 21 -0.04 21.55 -8.03
CA SER A 21 1.19 21.12 -7.34
C SER A 21 1.11 21.59 -5.90
N SER A 22 1.53 20.73 -4.99
CA SER A 22 1.68 21.07 -3.57
C SER A 22 3.03 21.73 -3.28
N ASP A 23 4.00 21.57 -4.16
CA ASP A 23 5.29 22.25 -4.11
C ASP A 23 5.14 23.69 -4.62
N ASN A 24 5.48 24.66 -3.77
CA ASN A 24 5.41 26.08 -4.08
C ASN A 24 6.64 26.59 -4.87
N GLY A 25 7.69 25.77 -5.02
CA GLY A 25 8.92 26.09 -5.77
C GLY A 25 9.89 27.02 -5.03
N ASP A 26 9.63 27.33 -3.77
CA ASP A 26 10.45 28.19 -2.90
C ASP A 26 10.99 27.47 -1.65
N GLY A 27 10.89 26.13 -1.63
CA GLY A 27 11.26 25.29 -0.48
C GLY A 27 10.13 25.13 0.54
N THR A 28 8.95 25.63 0.25
CA THR A 28 7.72 25.41 1.04
C THR A 28 6.71 24.55 0.28
N PHE A 29 5.71 24.04 0.97
CA PHE A 29 4.63 23.27 0.37
C PHE A 29 3.27 23.65 0.93
N THR A 30 2.22 23.29 0.20
CA THR A 30 0.82 23.49 0.59
C THR A 30 0.11 22.15 0.73
N ASN A 31 -0.60 21.92 1.84
CA ASN A 31 -1.41 20.72 2.03
C ASN A 31 -2.73 20.77 1.21
N PRO A 32 -3.22 19.61 0.77
CA PRO A 32 -2.62 18.28 0.89
C PRO A 32 -1.46 18.09 -0.08
N VAL A 33 -0.41 17.33 0.32
CA VAL A 33 0.72 17.04 -0.57
C VAL A 33 0.34 16.07 -1.70
N ILE A 34 -0.65 15.22 -1.48
CA ILE A 34 -1.24 14.33 -2.49
C ILE A 34 -2.72 14.70 -2.63
N TRP A 35 -3.11 15.13 -3.83
CA TRP A 35 -4.48 15.53 -4.17
C TRP A 35 -5.30 14.33 -4.64
N ALA A 36 -5.30 13.27 -3.86
CA ALA A 36 -6.04 12.03 -4.10
C ALA A 36 -6.44 11.39 -2.78
N ASP A 37 -7.41 10.48 -2.84
CA ASP A 37 -7.73 9.60 -1.73
C ASP A 37 -6.62 8.54 -1.58
N CYS A 38 -5.96 8.53 -0.42
CA CYS A 38 -4.86 7.62 -0.09
C CYS A 38 -5.11 7.03 1.30
N PRO A 39 -6.09 6.13 1.45
CA PRO A 39 -6.42 5.58 2.75
C PRO A 39 -5.35 4.59 3.22
N ASP A 40 -5.25 4.43 4.55
CA ASP A 40 -4.39 3.47 5.25
C ASP A 40 -2.92 3.53 4.77
N PRO A 41 -2.28 4.71 4.80
CA PRO A 41 -0.93 4.84 4.28
C PRO A 41 0.11 4.14 5.15
N ASP A 42 1.07 3.45 4.51
CA ASP A 42 2.32 3.02 5.15
C ASP A 42 3.50 3.59 4.37
N ILE A 43 4.42 4.25 5.07
CA ILE A 43 5.57 4.93 4.49
C ILE A 43 6.84 4.38 5.10
N ILE A 44 7.84 4.08 4.25
CA ILE A 44 9.19 3.71 4.67
C ILE A 44 10.22 4.60 3.99
N ARG A 45 11.38 4.74 4.65
CA ARG A 45 12.56 5.38 4.07
C ARG A 45 13.64 4.33 3.83
N VAL A 46 14.22 4.35 2.62
CA VAL A 46 15.35 3.50 2.25
C VAL A 46 16.44 4.39 1.62
N GLY A 47 17.50 4.65 2.35
CA GLY A 47 18.50 5.64 1.92
C GLY A 47 17.91 7.05 1.87
N ASP A 48 17.93 7.66 0.68
CA ASP A 48 17.37 9.00 0.42
C ASP A 48 15.99 8.95 -0.23
N ASP A 49 15.45 7.75 -0.42
CA ASP A 49 14.17 7.52 -1.09
C ASP A 49 13.08 7.19 -0.06
N PHE A 50 11.89 7.73 -0.27
CA PHE A 50 10.67 7.42 0.48
C PHE A 50 9.73 6.63 -0.41
N TYR A 51 9.18 5.55 0.14
CA TYR A 51 8.19 4.71 -0.53
C TYR A 51 6.92 4.67 0.31
N PHE A 52 5.81 4.81 -0.37
CA PHE A 52 4.47 4.90 0.22
C PHE A 52 3.55 3.93 -0.49
N VAL A 53 2.70 3.25 0.25
CA VAL A 53 1.62 2.41 -0.26
C VAL A 53 0.29 2.83 0.33
N SER A 54 -0.81 2.54 -0.38
CA SER A 54 -2.16 2.89 0.06
C SER A 54 -3.17 1.82 -0.32
N THR A 55 -4.33 1.86 0.32
CA THR A 55 -5.46 0.99 0.06
C THR A 55 -6.15 1.37 -1.25
N THR A 56 -6.53 0.38 -2.06
CA THR A 56 -7.34 0.56 -3.27
C THR A 56 -8.64 -0.25 -3.25
N MET A 57 -8.86 -1.04 -2.20
CA MET A 57 -10.04 -1.90 -2.03
C MET A 57 -10.29 -2.81 -3.24
N HIS A 58 -11.35 -2.57 -3.99
CA HIS A 58 -11.75 -3.36 -5.16
C HIS A 58 -11.12 -2.87 -6.47
N LEU A 59 -10.40 -1.76 -6.46
CA LEU A 59 -9.74 -1.24 -7.66
C LEU A 59 -8.45 -2.02 -7.95
N MET A 60 -8.23 -2.34 -9.23
CA MET A 60 -7.07 -3.09 -9.70
C MET A 60 -6.49 -2.43 -10.95
N PRO A 61 -5.15 -2.36 -11.09
CA PRO A 61 -4.13 -2.90 -10.18
C PRO A 61 -4.21 -2.25 -8.80
N GLY A 62 -3.73 -2.97 -7.76
CA GLY A 62 -3.95 -2.55 -6.38
C GLY A 62 -2.66 -2.29 -5.59
N ALA A 63 -2.83 -1.59 -4.46
CA ALA A 63 -1.76 -1.12 -3.60
C ALA A 63 -0.67 -0.37 -4.40
N PRO A 64 -0.95 0.86 -4.89
CA PRO A 64 0.02 1.68 -5.60
C PRO A 64 1.25 1.92 -4.72
N VAL A 65 2.42 1.74 -5.31
CA VAL A 65 3.69 2.13 -4.71
C VAL A 65 4.05 3.50 -5.24
N MET A 66 4.11 4.46 -4.36
CA MET A 66 4.54 5.81 -4.68
C MET A 66 5.94 6.06 -4.15
N HIS A 67 6.69 6.89 -4.84
CA HIS A 67 8.06 7.26 -4.52
C HIS A 67 8.19 8.77 -4.40
N SER A 68 9.00 9.22 -3.45
CA SER A 68 9.39 10.60 -3.26
C SER A 68 10.82 10.70 -2.71
N ARG A 69 11.47 11.86 -2.90
CA ARG A 69 12.74 12.22 -2.26
C ARG A 69 12.59 13.36 -1.25
N ASP A 70 11.42 13.97 -1.18
CA ASP A 70 11.18 15.18 -0.39
C ASP A 70 9.88 15.12 0.43
N LEU A 71 9.08 14.04 0.31
CA LEU A 71 7.76 13.85 0.91
C LEU A 71 6.67 14.81 0.39
N VAL A 72 6.99 15.61 -0.63
CA VAL A 72 6.07 16.59 -1.25
C VAL A 72 5.72 16.17 -2.67
N ASN A 73 6.73 15.82 -3.46
CA ASN A 73 6.59 15.40 -4.84
C ASN A 73 6.54 13.86 -4.90
N TRP A 74 5.37 13.32 -5.24
CA TRP A 74 5.10 11.89 -5.28
C TRP A 74 4.79 11.41 -6.70
N GLU A 75 5.36 10.29 -7.09
CA GLU A 75 5.04 9.60 -8.34
C GLU A 75 4.62 8.15 -8.07
N ILE A 76 3.61 7.63 -8.76
CA ILE A 76 3.29 6.21 -8.75
C ILE A 76 4.34 5.49 -9.60
N VAL A 77 5.09 4.59 -9.00
CA VAL A 77 6.19 3.87 -9.66
C VAL A 77 5.85 2.43 -10.00
N SER A 78 4.93 1.82 -9.26
CA SER A 78 4.44 0.46 -9.51
C SER A 78 3.14 0.17 -8.75
N TYR A 79 2.66 -1.07 -8.85
CA TYR A 79 1.58 -1.63 -8.03
C TYR A 79 2.03 -2.96 -7.47
N ILE A 80 1.60 -3.30 -6.24
CA ILE A 80 1.98 -4.56 -5.59
C ILE A 80 1.41 -5.77 -6.34
N PHE A 81 0.22 -5.64 -6.91
CA PHE A 81 -0.43 -6.72 -7.66
C PHE A 81 -1.30 -6.17 -8.78
N ASP A 82 -1.43 -6.97 -9.85
CA ASP A 82 -2.29 -6.62 -10.98
C ASP A 82 -3.74 -7.01 -10.70
N ARG A 83 -3.96 -8.19 -10.10
CA ARG A 83 -5.30 -8.74 -9.86
C ARG A 83 -5.31 -9.71 -8.67
N ILE A 84 -6.43 -9.77 -7.96
CA ILE A 84 -6.78 -10.81 -7.01
C ILE A 84 -7.75 -11.78 -7.72
N GLU A 85 -7.44 -13.07 -7.73
CA GLU A 85 -8.17 -14.07 -8.52
C GLU A 85 -8.89 -15.15 -7.68
N GLU A 86 -8.89 -15.03 -6.35
CA GLU A 86 -9.44 -16.06 -5.45
C GLU A 86 -10.92 -16.34 -5.62
N THR A 87 -11.69 -15.35 -6.08
CA THR A 87 -13.12 -15.54 -6.31
C THR A 87 -13.58 -14.87 -7.60
N PRO A 88 -14.63 -15.39 -8.27
CA PRO A 88 -15.24 -14.77 -9.46
C PRO A 88 -15.75 -13.35 -9.21
N ARG A 89 -16.03 -12.99 -7.97
CA ARG A 89 -16.50 -11.65 -7.58
C ARG A 89 -15.51 -10.55 -7.89
N TYR A 90 -14.19 -10.82 -7.84
CA TYR A 90 -13.16 -9.87 -8.25
C TYR A 90 -13.19 -9.58 -9.76
N SER A 91 -13.79 -10.46 -10.53
CA SER A 91 -14.04 -10.28 -11.98
C SER A 91 -15.49 -9.87 -12.28
N LEU A 92 -16.27 -9.49 -11.28
CA LEU A 92 -17.69 -9.07 -11.35
C LEU A 92 -18.62 -10.17 -11.90
N GLN A 93 -18.26 -11.45 -11.79
CA GLN A 93 -19.04 -12.56 -12.37
C GLN A 93 -20.11 -13.09 -11.41
N GLU A 94 -19.87 -13.09 -10.11
CA GLU A 94 -20.78 -13.61 -9.09
C GLU A 94 -21.05 -12.57 -8.00
N GLY A 95 -21.47 -11.39 -8.39
CA GLY A 95 -21.65 -10.26 -7.51
C GLY A 95 -20.45 -9.30 -7.52
N THR A 96 -20.18 -8.65 -6.41
CA THR A 96 -19.18 -7.58 -6.30
C THR A 96 -18.40 -7.67 -4.99
N VAL A 97 -17.16 -7.20 -5.02
CA VAL A 97 -16.30 -6.99 -3.85
C VAL A 97 -16.15 -5.50 -3.52
N TYR A 98 -17.10 -4.68 -3.91
CA TYR A 98 -17.07 -3.24 -3.64
C TYR A 98 -16.76 -2.94 -2.16
N GLY A 99 -15.68 -2.18 -1.92
CA GLY A 99 -15.19 -1.88 -0.58
C GLY A 99 -14.53 -3.05 0.17
N ARG A 100 -14.37 -4.24 -0.42
CA ARG A 100 -13.89 -5.45 0.27
C ARG A 100 -12.57 -6.02 -0.24
N GLY A 101 -11.97 -5.46 -1.27
CA GLY A 101 -10.72 -5.93 -1.84
C GLY A 101 -9.52 -5.73 -0.93
N GLN A 102 -8.42 -5.26 -1.49
CA GLN A 102 -7.20 -4.99 -0.74
C GLN A 102 -7.43 -3.85 0.26
N TRP A 103 -7.21 -4.14 1.53
CA TRP A 103 -7.22 -3.19 2.63
C TRP A 103 -5.79 -2.78 3.00
N ALA A 104 -5.60 -2.19 4.20
CA ALA A 104 -4.31 -1.67 4.64
C ALA A 104 -3.13 -2.59 4.29
N THR A 105 -2.09 -2.00 3.69
CA THR A 105 -0.89 -2.72 3.26
C THR A 105 0.28 -2.30 4.14
N SER A 106 0.97 -3.27 4.72
CA SER A 106 2.27 -3.06 5.35
C SER A 106 3.37 -3.08 4.31
N LEU A 107 4.25 -2.10 4.33
CA LEU A 107 5.46 -2.03 3.49
C LEU A 107 6.70 -2.03 4.38
N ARG A 108 7.65 -2.93 4.12
CA ARG A 108 8.92 -2.98 4.86
C ARG A 108 10.09 -3.24 3.91
N HIS A 109 11.26 -2.78 4.33
CA HIS A 109 12.53 -3.10 3.67
C HIS A 109 13.44 -3.80 4.66
N HIS A 110 13.93 -4.99 4.29
CA HIS A 110 14.83 -5.78 5.12
C HIS A 110 15.80 -6.58 4.25
N ASN A 111 17.08 -6.55 4.59
CA ASN A 111 18.14 -7.29 3.88
C ASN A 111 18.14 -7.10 2.35
N GLY A 112 17.98 -5.84 1.89
CA GLY A 112 18.01 -5.50 0.46
C GLY A 112 16.73 -5.87 -0.31
N ARG A 113 15.68 -6.29 0.35
CA ARG A 113 14.41 -6.68 -0.27
C ARG A 113 13.25 -5.93 0.35
N PHE A 114 12.28 -5.57 -0.47
CA PHE A 114 11.01 -5.00 -0.04
C PHE A 114 10.01 -6.12 0.17
N TYR A 115 9.17 -5.94 1.18
CA TYR A 115 8.09 -6.84 1.58
C TYR A 115 6.81 -6.04 1.71
N ALA A 116 5.76 -6.52 1.07
CA ALA A 116 4.42 -5.98 1.23
C ALA A 116 3.49 -7.07 1.73
N TYR A 117 2.64 -6.73 2.68
CA TYR A 117 1.60 -7.61 3.20
C TYR A 117 0.26 -6.89 3.18
N PHE A 118 -0.76 -7.54 2.68
CA PHE A 118 -2.13 -7.06 2.78
C PHE A 118 -3.13 -8.22 2.90
N THR A 119 -4.34 -7.90 3.32
CA THR A 119 -5.47 -8.83 3.33
C THR A 119 -6.65 -8.24 2.59
N PRO A 120 -7.30 -9.00 1.70
CA PRO A 120 -8.64 -8.67 1.25
C PRO A 120 -9.65 -8.85 2.38
N ASN A 121 -10.53 -7.88 2.57
CA ASN A 121 -11.62 -8.01 3.55
C ASN A 121 -12.82 -8.74 2.94
N ASP A 122 -12.55 -9.91 2.35
CA ASP A 122 -13.54 -10.80 1.76
C ASP A 122 -13.09 -12.27 1.82
N GLN A 123 -14.04 -13.20 1.67
CA GLN A 123 -13.71 -14.63 1.59
C GLN A 123 -12.74 -14.89 0.42
N PRO A 124 -11.75 -15.77 0.59
CA PRO A 124 -11.55 -16.73 1.70
C PRO A 124 -10.73 -16.22 2.89
N TYR A 125 -10.58 -14.91 3.10
CA TYR A 125 -9.82 -14.28 4.20
C TYR A 125 -8.39 -14.83 4.33
N LYS A 126 -7.56 -14.49 3.35
CA LYS A 126 -6.13 -14.83 3.34
C LYS A 126 -5.28 -13.57 3.40
N GLY A 127 -4.04 -13.73 3.81
CA GLY A 127 -3.02 -12.70 3.72
C GLY A 127 -2.05 -12.99 2.58
N TYR A 128 -1.64 -11.96 1.88
CA TYR A 128 -0.76 -12.03 0.71
C TYR A 128 0.55 -11.34 1.02
N VAL A 129 1.65 -12.06 0.86
CA VAL A 129 3.01 -11.54 0.99
C VAL A 129 3.60 -11.39 -0.40
N TYR A 130 3.93 -10.15 -0.77
CA TYR A 130 4.64 -9.84 -2.01
C TYR A 130 6.04 -9.34 -1.71
N THR A 131 6.98 -9.62 -2.61
CA THR A 131 8.37 -9.17 -2.46
C THR A 131 8.94 -8.66 -3.77
N THR A 132 9.92 -7.75 -3.66
CA THR A 132 10.75 -7.32 -4.78
C THR A 132 12.11 -6.81 -4.27
N GLU A 133 13.10 -6.78 -5.12
CA GLU A 133 14.38 -6.07 -4.87
C GLU A 133 14.31 -4.63 -5.39
N ASP A 134 13.47 -4.37 -6.39
CA ASP A 134 13.24 -3.04 -6.94
C ASP A 134 11.74 -2.67 -6.80
N PRO A 135 11.37 -1.74 -5.92
CA PRO A 135 9.98 -1.33 -5.71
C PRO A 135 9.37 -0.58 -6.89
N ARG A 136 10.18 -0.17 -7.87
CA ARG A 136 9.73 0.41 -9.16
C ARG A 136 9.38 -0.64 -10.20
N GLY A 137 9.83 -1.87 -9.97
CA GLY A 137 9.66 -3.00 -10.87
C GLY A 137 8.45 -3.87 -10.52
N LYS A 138 8.56 -5.12 -10.93
CA LYS A 138 7.55 -6.12 -10.67
C LYS A 138 7.65 -6.64 -9.23
N TRP A 139 6.50 -6.76 -8.59
CA TRP A 139 6.34 -7.46 -7.32
C TRP A 139 5.93 -8.92 -7.59
N GLU A 140 6.46 -9.82 -6.80
CA GLU A 140 6.19 -11.26 -6.92
C GLU A 140 5.47 -11.76 -5.69
N LEU A 141 4.42 -12.55 -5.89
CA LEU A 141 3.73 -13.23 -4.80
C LEU A 141 4.69 -14.24 -4.18
N HIS A 142 5.10 -13.97 -2.94
CA HIS A 142 6.01 -14.82 -2.19
C HIS A 142 5.26 -15.94 -1.47
N SER A 143 4.20 -15.61 -0.76
CA SER A 143 3.40 -16.58 0.00
C SER A 143 1.98 -16.10 0.22
N VAL A 144 1.09 -17.07 0.46
CA VAL A 144 -0.28 -16.85 0.94
C VAL A 144 -0.37 -17.47 2.33
N ILE A 145 -0.69 -16.64 3.31
CA ILE A 145 -0.66 -16.99 4.74
C ILE A 145 -2.04 -16.77 5.38
N PRO A 146 -2.28 -17.21 6.62
CA PRO A 146 -3.49 -16.86 7.35
C PRO A 146 -3.72 -15.35 7.42
N HIS A 147 -4.98 -14.95 7.49
CA HIS A 147 -5.40 -13.58 7.63
C HIS A 147 -4.93 -12.98 8.97
N PHE A 148 -4.17 -11.91 8.91
CA PHE A 148 -3.83 -11.05 10.04
C PHE A 148 -4.43 -9.67 9.77
N HIS A 149 -5.44 -9.29 10.52
CA HIS A 149 -6.15 -8.03 10.31
C HIS A 149 -5.30 -6.83 10.70
N ASP A 150 -5.26 -5.81 9.84
CA ASP A 150 -4.51 -4.56 10.04
C ASP A 150 -3.08 -4.81 10.53
N ALA A 151 -2.36 -5.62 9.77
CA ALA A 151 -1.09 -6.15 10.22
C ALA A 151 0.12 -5.48 9.57
N SER A 152 1.20 -5.42 10.35
CA SER A 152 2.50 -4.97 9.90
C SER A 152 3.58 -6.00 10.15
N PHE A 153 4.47 -6.18 9.19
CA PHE A 153 5.72 -6.91 9.41
C PHE A 153 6.62 -6.17 10.40
N PHE A 154 7.25 -6.95 11.26
CA PHE A 154 8.38 -6.52 12.06
C PHE A 154 9.51 -7.52 11.89
N PHE A 155 10.68 -7.05 11.47
CA PHE A 155 11.92 -7.82 11.40
C PHE A 155 12.82 -7.35 12.52
N ASP A 156 13.26 -8.27 13.39
CA ASP A 156 14.16 -7.93 14.49
C ASP A 156 15.64 -8.08 14.08
N ASP A 157 16.51 -7.57 14.93
CA ASP A 157 17.97 -7.59 14.70
C ASP A 157 18.55 -9.01 14.78
N ASN A 158 17.80 -10.00 15.30
CA ASN A 158 18.21 -11.40 15.36
C ASN A 158 17.78 -12.18 14.12
N GLY A 159 17.21 -11.51 13.13
CA GLY A 159 16.75 -12.10 11.87
C GLY A 159 15.42 -12.84 11.97
N LYS A 160 14.68 -12.66 13.06
CA LYS A 160 13.33 -13.18 13.19
C LYS A 160 12.32 -12.22 12.57
N ALA A 161 11.25 -12.80 12.04
CA ALA A 161 10.13 -12.05 11.49
C ALA A 161 8.88 -12.25 12.34
N TYR A 162 8.12 -11.18 12.49
CA TYR A 162 6.88 -11.16 13.24
C TYR A 162 5.80 -10.46 12.46
N MET A 163 4.55 -10.80 12.77
CA MET A 163 3.37 -10.04 12.40
C MET A 163 2.80 -9.36 13.65
N VAL A 164 2.72 -8.04 13.62
CA VAL A 164 1.99 -7.25 14.62
C VAL A 164 0.65 -6.91 14.02
N TYR A 165 -0.46 -7.24 14.71
CA TYR A 165 -1.79 -7.16 14.10
C TYR A 165 -2.90 -6.89 15.11
N GLY A 166 -4.09 -6.59 14.58
CA GLY A 166 -5.29 -6.36 15.37
C GLY A 166 -5.09 -5.28 16.44
N THR A 167 -5.42 -5.56 17.67
CA THR A 167 -5.33 -4.61 18.80
C THR A 167 -4.07 -4.84 19.66
N GLY A 168 -2.92 -5.11 19.02
CA GLY A 168 -1.64 -5.27 19.70
C GLY A 168 -1.19 -6.71 19.88
N GLN A 169 -1.68 -7.63 19.08
CA GLN A 169 -1.14 -8.99 19.01
C GLN A 169 0.19 -9.00 18.25
N ILE A 170 1.09 -9.88 18.67
CA ILE A 170 2.32 -10.17 17.94
C ILE A 170 2.49 -11.68 17.81
N ARG A 171 2.87 -12.13 16.63
CA ARG A 171 3.11 -13.54 16.33
C ARG A 171 4.39 -13.73 15.52
N GLU A 172 5.24 -14.64 15.97
CA GLU A 172 6.46 -15.02 15.26
C GLU A 172 6.10 -15.77 13.97
N LEU A 173 6.73 -15.40 12.88
CA LEU A 173 6.58 -16.03 11.58
C LEU A 173 7.68 -17.05 11.34
N LYS A 174 7.43 -18.01 10.46
CA LYS A 174 8.48 -18.86 9.90
C LYS A 174 9.50 -18.00 9.17
N PRO A 175 10.79 -18.40 9.17
CA PRO A 175 11.83 -17.63 8.48
C PRO A 175 11.59 -17.40 6.99
N ASP A 176 10.86 -18.30 6.34
CA ASP A 176 10.48 -18.21 4.94
C ASP A 176 9.18 -17.43 4.70
N LEU A 177 8.59 -16.84 5.74
CA LEU A 177 7.35 -16.06 5.70
C LEU A 177 6.13 -16.81 5.14
N THR A 178 6.11 -18.15 5.24
CA THR A 178 4.99 -18.98 4.75
C THR A 178 3.89 -19.19 5.78
N GLY A 179 3.96 -18.52 6.92
CA GLY A 179 2.95 -18.58 7.98
C GLY A 179 3.54 -18.35 9.37
N ALA A 180 2.70 -18.55 10.39
CA ALA A 180 3.14 -18.49 11.77
C ALA A 180 4.08 -19.66 12.11
N LEU A 181 5.05 -19.40 13.00
CA LEU A 181 5.95 -20.43 13.51
C LEU A 181 5.26 -21.20 14.64
N ASP A 182 5.18 -22.53 14.49
CA ASP A 182 4.65 -23.39 15.54
C ASP A 182 5.57 -23.35 16.78
N GLY A 183 4.99 -23.03 17.95
CA GLY A 183 5.75 -22.85 19.19
C GLY A 183 6.58 -21.57 19.27
N GLY A 184 6.48 -20.70 18.26
CA GLY A 184 7.06 -19.37 18.28
C GLY A 184 6.30 -18.41 19.20
N LEU A 185 6.77 -17.16 19.29
CA LEU A 185 6.09 -16.13 20.07
C LEU A 185 4.67 -15.92 19.57
N ASP A 186 3.70 -15.96 20.48
CA ASP A 186 2.29 -15.64 20.23
C ASP A 186 1.72 -14.98 21.50
N THR A 187 1.63 -13.65 21.51
CA THR A 187 1.22 -12.91 22.71
C THR A 187 0.63 -11.55 22.35
N LYS A 188 0.19 -10.83 23.38
CA LYS A 188 -0.14 -9.41 23.27
C LYS A 188 1.00 -8.56 23.76
N LEU A 189 1.25 -7.44 23.07
CA LEU A 189 2.26 -6.44 23.44
C LEU A 189 1.78 -5.57 24.61
N PHE A 190 0.48 -5.34 24.69
CA PHE A 190 -0.15 -4.56 25.76
C PHE A 190 -1.61 -5.00 25.92
N GLU A 191 -2.14 -4.85 27.13
CA GLU A 191 -3.58 -5.02 27.38
C GLU A 191 -4.28 -3.69 27.09
N ARG A 192 -5.44 -3.77 26.45
CA ARG A 192 -6.28 -2.60 26.20
C ARG A 192 -6.79 -2.05 27.55
N ASP A 193 -6.62 -0.76 27.77
CA ASP A 193 -7.26 -0.12 28.92
C ASP A 193 -8.79 -0.16 28.73
N SER A 194 -9.49 -0.73 29.71
CA SER A 194 -10.96 -0.88 29.69
C SER A 194 -11.70 0.48 29.81
N GLN A 195 -10.97 1.59 29.99
CA GLN A 195 -11.52 2.93 30.11
C GLN A 195 -11.48 3.72 28.79
N GLU A 196 -10.84 3.23 27.75
CA GLU A 196 -10.89 3.82 26.41
C GLU A 196 -12.01 3.18 25.59
N ASN A 197 -13.20 3.74 25.69
CA ASN A 197 -14.31 3.52 24.76
C ASN A 197 -14.46 4.72 23.83
#